data_b6fc51a22ecf3269cfb44b27c50591ee
#
_entry.id   b6fc51a22ecf3269cfb44b27c50591ee
#
_cell.length_a   1.000
_cell.length_b   1.000
_cell.length_c   1.000
_cell.angle_alpha   90.00
_cell.angle_beta   90.00
_cell.angle_gamma   90.00
#
_symmetry.space_group_name_H-M   'P 1'
#
loop_
_entity.id
_entity.type
_entity.pdbx_description
1 polymer ?
#
loop_
_entity_poly.entity_id
_entity_poly.type
_entity_poly.pdbx_seq_one_letter_code
_entity_poly.pdbx_strand_id
1 'polypeptide(L)'
;DIKKFIPDPPDGLFPFDQAVALALTRIRDAEVATRWSSASTPGAPSEPLPSDPHWAGGTLYEDVRVLDSSATPEELWVAVDCIGGHNGWYSAKLLWEVRGFIDRAVGGVGLRRGRRDPNSLKVGDTVDFWRVEERETPALLRLRAEMKMPGRAWLEFVVSAGENGGSRLTQRAVYWPKGLSGHAYWWSVAPFHAFVFPPMAKHIVERAESAPASMTE
;
A
#
# COMPACT_ATOMS: atom_id res chain seq x y z
N ASP A 1 43.03 1.30 5.80
CA ASP A 1 43.16 0.29 4.74
C ASP A 1 41.93 -0.62 4.73
N ILE A 2 41.19 -0.61 3.64
CA ILE A 2 39.95 -1.38 3.46
C ILE A 2 40.17 -2.89 3.58
N LYS A 3 41.38 -3.35 3.28
CA LYS A 3 41.77 -4.77 3.40
C LYS A 3 41.63 -5.35 4.81
N LYS A 4 41.56 -4.48 5.84
CA LYS A 4 41.25 -4.91 7.21
C LYS A 4 39.82 -5.41 7.39
N PHE A 5 38.90 -4.96 6.53
CA PHE A 5 37.47 -5.23 6.66
C PHE A 5 36.94 -6.15 5.55
N ILE A 6 37.58 -6.10 4.38
CA ILE A 6 37.19 -6.92 3.23
C ILE A 6 38.45 -7.61 2.70
N PRO A 7 38.63 -8.91 2.92
CA PRO A 7 39.76 -9.66 2.37
C PRO A 7 39.67 -9.70 0.83
N ASP A 8 40.83 -9.69 0.19
CA ASP A 8 40.90 -9.86 -1.26
C ASP A 8 40.26 -11.23 -1.64
N PRO A 9 39.51 -11.29 -2.74
CA PRO A 9 38.97 -12.56 -3.23
C PRO A 9 40.08 -13.54 -3.62
N PRO A 10 39.85 -14.86 -3.55
CA PRO A 10 40.84 -15.89 -3.82
C PRO A 10 41.57 -15.71 -5.20
N ASP A 11 40.82 -15.24 -6.18
CA ASP A 11 41.30 -15.05 -7.58
C ASP A 11 41.89 -13.66 -7.82
N GLY A 12 42.07 -12.86 -6.77
CA GLY A 12 42.56 -11.50 -6.87
C GLY A 12 41.50 -10.47 -7.32
N LEU A 13 41.89 -9.21 -7.38
CA LEU A 13 41.04 -8.12 -7.88
C LEU A 13 41.22 -7.96 -9.40
N PHE A 14 40.12 -7.76 -10.08
CA PHE A 14 40.15 -7.40 -11.50
C PHE A 14 40.83 -6.05 -11.72
N PRO A 15 41.67 -5.89 -12.75
CA PRO A 15 42.09 -4.59 -13.24
C PRO A 15 40.88 -3.70 -13.54
N PHE A 16 41.04 -2.39 -13.35
CA PHE A 16 39.92 -1.43 -13.49
C PHE A 16 39.18 -1.58 -14.83
N ASP A 17 39.89 -1.63 -15.94
CA ASP A 17 39.30 -1.73 -17.28
C ASP A 17 38.48 -3.03 -17.45
N GLN A 18 39.01 -4.13 -16.92
CA GLN A 18 38.34 -5.42 -16.98
C GLN A 18 37.07 -5.45 -16.06
N ALA A 19 37.14 -4.84 -14.88
CA ALA A 19 35.98 -4.71 -13.99
C ALA A 19 34.87 -3.86 -14.62
N VAL A 20 35.23 -2.74 -15.25
CA VAL A 20 34.32 -1.87 -15.99
C VAL A 20 33.67 -2.60 -17.18
N ALA A 21 34.48 -3.27 -18.00
CA ALA A 21 33.99 -4.03 -19.14
C ALA A 21 32.99 -5.13 -18.70
N LEU A 22 33.33 -5.87 -17.65
CA LEU A 22 32.44 -6.90 -17.08
C LEU A 22 31.13 -6.31 -16.55
N ALA A 23 31.17 -5.19 -15.82
CA ALA A 23 30.00 -4.51 -15.31
C ALA A 23 29.08 -4.03 -16.45
N LEU A 24 29.63 -3.41 -17.48
CA LEU A 24 28.89 -2.95 -18.66
C LEU A 24 28.25 -4.11 -19.43
N THR A 25 28.97 -5.21 -19.60
CA THR A 25 28.44 -6.42 -20.25
C THR A 25 27.25 -6.97 -19.45
N ARG A 26 27.38 -7.15 -18.15
CA ARG A 26 26.29 -7.64 -17.28
C ARG A 26 25.06 -6.71 -17.27
N ILE A 27 25.27 -5.39 -17.30
CA ILE A 27 24.17 -4.42 -17.40
C ILE A 27 23.43 -4.58 -18.73
N ARG A 28 24.17 -4.70 -19.84
CA ARG A 28 23.60 -4.87 -21.18
C ARG A 28 22.83 -6.19 -21.30
N ASP A 29 23.37 -7.26 -20.76
CA ASP A 29 22.81 -8.59 -20.88
C ASP A 29 21.74 -8.85 -19.80
N ALA A 30 21.38 -7.85 -18.98
CA ALA A 30 20.41 -7.89 -17.89
C ALA A 30 20.74 -8.93 -16.78
N GLU A 31 21.99 -9.32 -16.66
CA GLU A 31 22.49 -10.31 -15.68
C GLU A 31 22.85 -9.71 -14.30
N VAL A 32 22.61 -8.43 -14.10
CA VAL A 32 22.87 -7.79 -12.81
C VAL A 32 21.78 -8.20 -11.83
N ALA A 33 22.14 -9.01 -10.85
CA ALA A 33 21.21 -9.54 -9.83
C ALA A 33 20.59 -8.45 -8.97
N THR A 34 21.32 -7.35 -8.71
CA THR A 34 20.84 -6.24 -7.87
C THR A 34 21.03 -4.90 -8.58
N ARG A 35 19.99 -4.07 -8.56
CA ARG A 35 20.04 -2.69 -9.04
C ARG A 35 19.43 -1.76 -8.00
N TRP A 36 19.92 -0.53 -7.92
CA TRP A 36 19.30 0.50 -7.07
C TRP A 36 17.81 0.70 -7.38
N SER A 37 17.44 0.57 -8.65
CA SER A 37 16.04 0.67 -9.09
C SER A 37 15.14 -0.49 -8.61
N SER A 38 15.76 -1.61 -8.26
CA SER A 38 15.07 -2.81 -7.76
C SER A 38 15.12 -2.94 -6.24
N ALA A 39 15.83 -2.01 -5.57
CA ALA A 39 15.95 -2.05 -4.12
C ALA A 39 14.58 -1.98 -3.45
N SER A 40 14.32 -2.87 -2.51
CA SER A 40 13.09 -2.86 -1.72
C SER A 40 13.09 -1.70 -0.73
N THR A 41 11.90 -1.19 -0.44
CA THR A 41 11.70 -0.22 0.64
C THR A 41 11.15 -0.97 1.84
N PRO A 42 11.85 -1.01 3.00
CA PRO A 42 11.35 -1.71 4.18
C PRO A 42 9.95 -1.23 4.54
N GLY A 43 9.04 -2.18 4.78
CA GLY A 43 7.65 -1.90 5.13
C GLY A 43 6.72 -1.52 3.96
N ALA A 44 7.23 -1.35 2.72
CA ALA A 44 6.36 -1.23 1.57
C ALA A 44 5.64 -2.56 1.27
N PRO A 45 4.36 -2.53 0.85
CA PRO A 45 3.63 -3.73 0.45
C PRO A 45 4.08 -4.17 -0.94
N SER A 46 5.31 -4.65 -1.05
CA SER A 46 5.89 -5.26 -2.25
C SER A 46 6.65 -6.51 -1.81
N GLU A 47 6.66 -7.53 -2.64
CA GLU A 47 7.49 -8.71 -2.40
C GLU A 47 8.95 -8.34 -2.68
N PRO A 48 9.82 -8.23 -1.66
CA PRO A 48 11.24 -8.01 -1.87
C PRO A 48 11.87 -9.26 -2.48
N LEU A 49 12.73 -9.07 -3.47
CA LEU A 49 13.53 -10.17 -3.99
C LEU A 49 14.64 -10.53 -2.97
N PRO A 50 15.08 -11.79 -2.90
CA PRO A 50 16.19 -12.19 -2.02
C PRO A 50 17.49 -11.41 -2.29
N SER A 51 17.64 -10.86 -3.50
CA SER A 51 18.77 -10.04 -3.93
C SER A 51 18.63 -8.55 -3.57
N ASP A 52 17.46 -8.11 -3.09
CA ASP A 52 17.24 -6.70 -2.77
C ASP A 52 17.95 -6.32 -1.46
N PRO A 53 18.80 -5.30 -1.46
CA PRO A 53 19.47 -4.86 -0.25
C PRO A 53 18.49 -4.13 0.66
N HIS A 54 18.34 -4.58 1.90
CA HIS A 54 17.46 -4.00 2.91
C HIS A 54 17.76 -2.53 3.27
N TRP A 55 19.02 -2.09 3.05
CA TRP A 55 19.49 -0.74 3.37
C TRP A 55 19.27 0.26 2.24
N ALA A 56 18.88 -0.20 1.04
CA ALA A 56 18.73 0.64 -0.15
C ALA A 56 17.31 1.20 -0.33
N GLY A 57 16.40 0.90 0.58
CA GLY A 57 15.04 1.40 0.55
C GLY A 57 14.96 2.91 0.76
N GLY A 58 14.05 3.58 0.06
CA GLY A 58 13.74 4.99 0.26
C GLY A 58 12.91 5.22 1.53
N THR A 59 12.59 6.48 1.81
CA THR A 59 11.66 6.85 2.89
C THR A 59 10.27 6.32 2.58
N LEU A 60 9.64 5.69 3.56
CA LEU A 60 8.25 5.29 3.55
C LEU A 60 7.48 6.12 4.57
N TYR A 61 6.33 6.62 4.19
CA TYR A 61 5.40 7.28 5.10
C TYR A 61 4.21 6.38 5.38
N GLU A 62 3.83 6.30 6.65
CA GLU A 62 2.73 5.45 7.10
C GLU A 62 1.78 6.20 8.01
N ASP A 63 0.50 5.90 7.91
CA ASP A 63 -0.52 6.26 8.88
C ASP A 63 -1.28 4.98 9.26
N VAL A 64 -1.11 4.53 10.49
CA VAL A 64 -1.67 3.28 11.00
C VAL A 64 -2.74 3.58 12.04
N ARG A 65 -3.92 2.98 11.88
CA ARG A 65 -5.04 3.04 12.82
C ARG A 65 -5.43 1.64 13.21
N VAL A 66 -5.56 1.42 14.51
CA VAL A 66 -5.96 0.12 15.08
C VAL A 66 -7.19 0.34 15.93
N LEU A 67 -8.25 -0.41 15.66
CA LEU A 67 -9.50 -0.40 16.42
C LEU A 67 -9.92 -1.82 16.73
N ASP A 68 -10.39 -2.04 17.94
CA ASP A 68 -11.04 -3.27 18.33
C ASP A 68 -12.53 -3.19 18.04
N SER A 69 -13.14 -4.34 17.73
CA SER A 69 -14.56 -4.49 17.43
C SER A 69 -15.14 -5.67 18.21
N SER A 70 -16.38 -5.53 18.63
CA SER A 70 -17.15 -6.64 19.21
C SER A 70 -17.66 -7.64 18.16
N ALA A 71 -17.66 -7.25 16.87
CA ALA A 71 -18.02 -8.13 15.75
C ALA A 71 -16.96 -9.22 15.53
N THR A 72 -17.38 -10.35 15.00
CA THR A 72 -16.44 -11.42 14.59
C THR A 72 -15.53 -10.98 13.42
N PRO A 73 -14.41 -11.64 13.18
CA PRO A 73 -13.56 -11.34 12.01
C PRO A 73 -14.32 -11.41 10.69
N GLU A 74 -15.24 -12.34 10.53
CA GLU A 74 -16.06 -12.53 9.35
C GLU A 74 -17.03 -11.36 9.12
N GLU A 75 -17.71 -10.90 10.18
CA GLU A 75 -18.61 -9.75 10.13
C GLU A 75 -17.85 -8.47 9.83
N LEU A 76 -16.68 -8.26 10.46
CA LEU A 76 -15.82 -7.12 10.19
C LEU A 76 -15.28 -7.16 8.76
N TRP A 77 -14.96 -8.35 8.25
CA TRP A 77 -14.52 -8.53 6.87
C TRP A 77 -15.59 -8.12 5.84
N VAL A 78 -16.86 -8.44 6.09
CA VAL A 78 -17.97 -8.02 5.22
C VAL A 78 -18.02 -6.49 5.10
N ALA A 79 -17.82 -5.77 6.20
CA ALA A 79 -17.78 -4.31 6.19
C ALA A 79 -16.58 -3.77 5.39
N VAL A 80 -15.40 -4.40 5.51
CA VAL A 80 -14.20 -4.08 4.73
C VAL A 80 -14.40 -4.40 3.25
N ASP A 81 -14.93 -5.57 2.92
CA ASP A 81 -15.13 -6.00 1.53
C ASP A 81 -16.19 -5.18 0.79
N CYS A 82 -17.08 -4.49 1.52
CA CYS A 82 -18.11 -3.60 0.97
C CYS A 82 -17.65 -2.14 0.77
N ILE A 83 -16.39 -1.78 1.03
CA ILE A 83 -15.90 -0.39 0.95
C ILE A 83 -15.92 0.16 -0.49
N GLY A 84 -16.17 1.46 -0.64
CA GLY A 84 -16.15 2.16 -1.93
C GLY A 84 -17.41 2.02 -2.79
N GLY A 85 -17.39 2.61 -3.98
CA GLY A 85 -18.54 2.64 -4.89
C GLY A 85 -19.77 3.32 -4.28
N HIS A 86 -20.94 2.70 -4.43
CA HIS A 86 -22.19 3.23 -3.86
C HIS A 86 -22.23 3.24 -2.33
N ASN A 87 -21.50 2.34 -1.68
CA ASN A 87 -21.41 2.27 -0.22
C ASN A 87 -20.53 3.40 0.35
N GLY A 88 -19.70 4.03 -0.50
CA GLY A 88 -18.80 5.12 -0.13
C GLY A 88 -17.60 4.65 0.70
N TRP A 89 -16.79 5.65 1.10
CA TRP A 89 -15.57 5.44 1.89
C TRP A 89 -15.80 5.69 3.37
N TYR A 90 -17.05 5.72 3.79
CA TYR A 90 -17.53 5.93 5.17
C TYR A 90 -17.04 7.24 5.82
N SER A 91 -16.28 8.09 5.13
CA SER A 91 -15.80 9.37 5.66
C SER A 91 -15.55 10.41 4.57
N ALA A 92 -15.66 11.69 4.93
CA ALA A 92 -15.16 12.87 4.20
C ALA A 92 -15.50 12.89 2.68
N LYS A 93 -16.74 12.54 2.30
CA LYS A 93 -17.18 12.46 0.89
C LYS A 93 -16.76 13.68 0.06
N LEU A 94 -16.91 14.89 0.60
CA LEU A 94 -16.53 16.15 -0.08
C LEU A 94 -15.03 16.20 -0.38
N LEU A 95 -14.17 15.75 0.55
CA LEU A 95 -12.72 15.78 0.34
C LEU A 95 -12.31 14.77 -0.76
N TRP A 96 -12.97 13.63 -0.83
CA TRP A 96 -12.76 12.67 -1.91
C TRP A 96 -13.23 13.21 -3.26
N GLU A 97 -14.35 13.93 -3.31
CA GLU A 97 -14.86 14.58 -4.53
C GLU A 97 -13.91 15.67 -5.03
N VAL A 98 -13.41 16.54 -4.13
CA VAL A 98 -12.42 17.57 -4.46
C VAL A 98 -11.12 16.93 -4.96
N ARG A 99 -10.64 15.89 -4.27
CA ARG A 99 -9.44 15.16 -4.68
C ARG A 99 -9.61 14.53 -6.06
N GLY A 100 -10.75 13.90 -6.33
CA GLY A 100 -11.06 13.30 -7.63
C GLY A 100 -11.18 14.33 -8.74
N PHE A 101 -11.68 15.53 -8.45
CA PHE A 101 -11.71 16.64 -9.41
C PHE A 101 -10.29 17.10 -9.77
N ILE A 102 -9.43 17.32 -8.77
CA ILE A 102 -8.02 17.70 -8.99
C ILE A 102 -7.29 16.64 -9.80
N ASP A 103 -7.45 15.36 -9.44
CA ASP A 103 -6.81 14.25 -10.17
C ASP A 103 -7.23 14.23 -11.65
N ARG A 104 -8.52 14.45 -11.92
CA ARG A 104 -9.02 14.56 -13.29
C ARG A 104 -8.46 15.77 -14.05
N ALA A 105 -8.32 16.91 -13.38
CA ALA A 105 -7.75 18.13 -13.99
C ALA A 105 -6.30 17.93 -14.44
N VAL A 106 -5.53 17.08 -13.73
CA VAL A 106 -4.15 16.71 -14.11
C VAL A 106 -4.08 15.46 -15.00
N GLY A 107 -5.22 14.98 -15.50
CA GLY A 107 -5.33 13.85 -16.42
C GLY A 107 -5.21 12.48 -15.72
N GLY A 108 -5.58 12.38 -14.45
CA GLY A 108 -5.73 11.14 -13.71
C GLY A 108 -7.13 10.51 -13.89
N VAL A 109 -7.36 9.40 -13.21
CA VAL A 109 -8.60 8.60 -13.34
C VAL A 109 -9.83 9.21 -12.67
N GLY A 110 -9.64 10.15 -11.73
CA GLY A 110 -10.72 10.71 -10.92
C GLY A 110 -11.41 9.67 -10.02
N LEU A 111 -12.56 10.03 -9.46
CA LEU A 111 -13.32 9.17 -8.53
C LEU A 111 -14.24 8.12 -9.21
N ARG A 112 -14.39 8.13 -10.53
CA ARG A 112 -15.53 7.45 -11.16
C ARG A 112 -15.15 6.23 -12.01
N ARG A 113 -14.45 5.25 -11.45
CA ARG A 113 -14.41 3.93 -12.09
C ARG A 113 -15.55 3.02 -11.61
N GLY A 114 -16.17 3.38 -10.48
CA GLY A 114 -17.19 2.56 -9.85
C GLY A 114 -16.61 1.29 -9.23
N ARG A 115 -17.50 0.34 -8.98
CA ARG A 115 -17.21 -0.96 -8.41
C ARG A 115 -17.95 -2.01 -9.23
N ARG A 116 -17.30 -3.15 -9.55
CA ARG A 116 -17.90 -4.23 -10.36
C ARG A 116 -19.06 -4.89 -9.62
N ASP A 117 -18.88 -5.21 -8.37
CA ASP A 117 -19.82 -5.91 -7.51
C ASP A 117 -19.97 -5.18 -6.19
N PRO A 118 -21.19 -4.85 -5.70
CA PRO A 118 -21.41 -4.09 -4.47
C PRO A 118 -21.00 -4.84 -3.20
N ASN A 119 -20.93 -6.17 -3.23
CA ASN A 119 -20.75 -7.00 -2.04
C ASN A 119 -19.39 -7.70 -1.98
N SER A 120 -18.68 -7.84 -3.10
CA SER A 120 -17.43 -8.61 -3.15
C SER A 120 -16.41 -8.00 -4.08
N LEU A 121 -15.16 -8.03 -3.66
CA LEU A 121 -14.00 -7.61 -4.43
C LEU A 121 -13.20 -8.82 -4.93
N LYS A 122 -12.51 -8.66 -6.05
CA LYS A 122 -11.52 -9.62 -6.56
C LYS A 122 -10.23 -8.87 -6.84
N VAL A 123 -9.10 -9.58 -6.77
CA VAL A 123 -7.80 -9.03 -7.20
C VAL A 123 -7.93 -8.55 -8.64
N GLY A 124 -7.45 -7.34 -8.91
CA GLY A 124 -7.58 -6.65 -10.18
C GLY A 124 -8.84 -5.79 -10.34
N ASP A 125 -9.85 -5.90 -9.46
CA ASP A 125 -11.01 -5.01 -9.49
C ASP A 125 -10.61 -3.56 -9.20
N THR A 126 -11.37 -2.62 -9.78
CA THR A 126 -11.26 -1.21 -9.46
C THR A 126 -12.32 -0.80 -8.44
N VAL A 127 -11.90 -0.01 -7.46
CA VAL A 127 -12.76 0.62 -6.46
C VAL A 127 -12.47 2.11 -6.49
N ASP A 128 -13.29 2.87 -7.21
CA ASP A 128 -13.08 4.29 -7.50
C ASP A 128 -11.69 4.53 -8.17
N PHE A 129 -10.72 5.10 -7.49
CA PHE A 129 -9.35 5.30 -7.99
C PHE A 129 -8.33 4.27 -7.44
N TRP A 130 -8.83 3.27 -6.71
CA TRP A 130 -8.01 2.19 -6.19
C TRP A 130 -8.12 0.95 -7.06
N ARG A 131 -7.07 0.14 -7.05
CA ARG A 131 -7.07 -1.22 -7.59
C ARG A 131 -6.81 -2.20 -6.48
N VAL A 132 -7.60 -3.26 -6.42
CA VAL A 132 -7.36 -4.38 -5.51
C VAL A 132 -6.09 -5.10 -5.95
N GLU A 133 -5.05 -5.01 -5.16
CA GLU A 133 -3.74 -5.64 -5.42
C GLU A 133 -3.66 -7.01 -4.75
N GLU A 134 -4.20 -7.13 -3.54
CA GLU A 134 -4.23 -8.36 -2.78
C GLU A 134 -5.52 -8.47 -1.97
N ARG A 135 -6.03 -9.69 -1.84
CA ARG A 135 -7.23 -10.01 -1.06
C ARG A 135 -7.13 -11.41 -0.49
N GLU A 136 -7.02 -11.51 0.82
CA GLU A 136 -7.04 -12.76 1.60
C GLU A 136 -8.22 -12.71 2.57
N THR A 137 -9.25 -13.50 2.31
CA THR A 137 -10.47 -13.55 3.13
C THR A 137 -10.27 -14.45 4.33
N PRO A 138 -10.61 -14.02 5.54
CA PRO A 138 -11.14 -12.73 5.97
C PRO A 138 -10.05 -11.78 6.54
N ALA A 139 -8.80 -11.87 6.10
CA ALA A 139 -7.64 -11.32 6.78
C ALA A 139 -7.08 -10.03 6.18
N LEU A 140 -6.99 -9.90 4.84
CA LEU A 140 -6.28 -8.79 4.20
C LEU A 140 -7.00 -8.28 2.94
N LEU A 141 -7.20 -6.98 2.87
CA LEU A 141 -7.50 -6.25 1.65
C LEU A 141 -6.44 -5.17 1.43
N ARG A 142 -5.69 -5.27 0.33
CA ARG A 142 -4.72 -4.26 -0.10
C ARG A 142 -5.16 -3.58 -1.37
N LEU A 143 -5.23 -2.27 -1.31
CA LEU A 143 -5.63 -1.40 -2.41
C LEU A 143 -4.44 -0.53 -2.83
N ARG A 144 -4.10 -0.52 -4.12
CA ARG A 144 -3.11 0.37 -4.70
C ARG A 144 -3.78 1.57 -5.36
N ALA A 145 -3.29 2.77 -5.07
CA ALA A 145 -3.80 3.98 -5.71
C ALA A 145 -3.37 4.06 -7.18
N GLU A 146 -4.32 4.36 -8.07
CA GLU A 146 -4.08 4.60 -9.50
C GLU A 146 -4.22 6.07 -9.89
N MET A 147 -4.43 6.94 -8.92
CA MET A 147 -4.41 8.39 -9.14
C MET A 147 -3.00 8.91 -9.45
N LYS A 148 -2.90 10.01 -10.16
CA LYS A 148 -1.62 10.68 -10.43
C LYS A 148 -1.07 11.32 -9.17
N MET A 149 0.09 10.86 -8.73
CA MET A 149 0.83 11.41 -7.59
C MET A 149 2.33 11.20 -7.81
N PRO A 150 3.19 12.01 -7.19
CA PRO A 150 4.64 11.84 -7.29
C PRO A 150 5.11 10.74 -6.31
N GLY A 151 4.70 9.49 -6.55
CA GLY A 151 4.99 8.35 -5.69
C GLY A 151 4.02 7.20 -5.92
N ARG A 152 3.98 6.27 -4.97
CA ARG A 152 3.01 5.16 -4.92
C ARG A 152 2.33 5.17 -3.57
N ALA A 153 1.04 4.84 -3.54
CA ALA A 153 0.28 4.75 -2.30
C ALA A 153 -0.53 3.46 -2.26
N TRP A 154 -0.66 2.94 -1.05
CA TRP A 154 -1.49 1.78 -0.74
C TRP A 154 -2.37 2.09 0.45
N LEU A 155 -3.51 1.44 0.49
CA LEU A 155 -4.41 1.41 1.64
C LEU A 155 -4.69 -0.05 1.95
N GLU A 156 -4.33 -0.45 3.16
CA GLU A 156 -4.48 -1.82 3.65
C GLU A 156 -5.49 -1.87 4.79
N PHE A 157 -6.29 -2.92 4.76
CA PHE A 157 -7.17 -3.30 5.86
C PHE A 157 -6.82 -4.72 6.27
N VAL A 158 -6.33 -4.86 7.49
CA VAL A 158 -6.04 -6.17 8.08
C VAL A 158 -7.07 -6.44 9.16
N VAL A 159 -7.72 -7.58 9.06
CA VAL A 159 -8.66 -8.09 10.05
C VAL A 159 -8.01 -9.26 10.77
N SER A 160 -8.02 -9.24 12.07
CA SER A 160 -7.49 -10.31 12.93
C SER A 160 -8.44 -10.61 14.08
N ALA A 161 -8.29 -11.77 14.69
CA ALA A 161 -9.02 -12.08 15.92
C ALA A 161 -8.64 -11.09 17.03
N GLY A 162 -9.64 -10.60 17.71
CA GLY A 162 -9.53 -9.73 18.88
C GLY A 162 -9.71 -10.51 20.17
N GLU A 163 -9.82 -9.76 21.26
CA GLU A 163 -10.12 -10.34 22.57
C GLU A 163 -11.58 -10.76 22.70
N ASN A 164 -11.88 -11.75 23.54
CA ASN A 164 -13.23 -12.20 23.88
C ASN A 164 -14.15 -12.58 22.69
N GLY A 165 -13.56 -13.10 21.61
CA GLY A 165 -14.30 -13.49 20.40
C GLY A 165 -14.63 -12.35 19.44
N GLY A 166 -14.19 -11.12 19.74
CA GLY A 166 -14.27 -9.98 18.83
C GLY A 166 -13.16 -10.00 17.77
N SER A 167 -13.02 -8.89 17.07
CA SER A 167 -12.02 -8.71 16.02
C SER A 167 -11.25 -7.41 16.19
N ARG A 168 -10.17 -7.29 15.43
CA ARG A 168 -9.32 -6.09 15.36
C ARG A 168 -9.16 -5.66 13.93
N LEU A 169 -9.46 -4.40 13.64
CA LEU A 169 -9.17 -3.74 12.38
C LEU A 169 -7.86 -2.98 12.46
N THR A 170 -6.91 -3.29 11.59
CA THR A 170 -5.74 -2.45 11.34
C THR A 170 -5.88 -1.82 9.95
N GLN A 171 -6.11 -0.52 9.92
CA GLN A 171 -6.10 0.29 8.69
C GLN A 171 -4.74 0.94 8.56
N ARG A 172 -4.05 0.71 7.44
CA ARG A 172 -2.72 1.24 7.18
C ARG A 172 -2.70 1.96 5.83
N ALA A 173 -2.41 3.23 5.82
CA ALA A 173 -2.13 4.00 4.62
C ALA A 173 -0.61 4.11 4.46
N VAL A 174 -0.11 3.71 3.31
CA VAL A 174 1.32 3.67 3.01
C VAL A 174 1.59 4.54 1.80
N TYR A 175 2.64 5.37 1.86
CA TYR A 175 3.07 6.19 0.76
C TYR A 175 4.57 6.13 0.54
N TRP A 176 4.98 5.76 -0.66
CA TRP A 176 6.36 5.78 -1.12
C TRP A 176 6.59 6.99 -2.03
N PRO A 177 7.28 8.04 -1.54
CA PRO A 177 7.51 9.26 -2.30
C PRO A 177 8.52 9.07 -3.42
N LYS A 178 8.32 9.74 -4.54
CA LYS A 178 9.29 9.81 -5.63
C LYS A 178 9.93 11.19 -5.66
N GLY A 179 11.21 11.25 -5.25
CA GLY A 179 11.96 12.50 -5.21
C GLY A 179 11.38 13.57 -4.29
N LEU A 180 11.91 14.79 -4.35
CA LEU A 180 11.48 15.90 -3.49
C LEU A 180 9.99 16.27 -3.65
N SER A 181 9.47 16.16 -4.86
CA SER A 181 8.04 16.40 -5.12
C SER A 181 7.14 15.42 -4.37
N GLY A 182 7.58 14.17 -4.21
CA GLY A 182 6.87 13.17 -3.42
C GLY A 182 6.85 13.53 -1.94
N HIS A 183 7.96 13.98 -1.39
CA HIS A 183 8.01 14.44 0.00
C HIS A 183 7.13 15.68 0.22
N ALA A 184 7.22 16.68 -0.65
CA ALA A 184 6.38 17.88 -0.58
C ALA A 184 4.88 17.52 -0.67
N TYR A 185 4.52 16.59 -1.57
CA TYR A 185 3.17 16.08 -1.68
C TYR A 185 2.69 15.44 -0.36
N TRP A 186 3.49 14.55 0.24
CA TRP A 186 3.13 13.92 1.52
C TRP A 186 2.82 14.97 2.59
N TRP A 187 3.71 15.93 2.80
CA TRP A 187 3.51 16.96 3.81
C TRP A 187 2.29 17.84 3.54
N SER A 188 1.88 18.00 2.27
CA SER A 188 0.66 18.73 1.92
C SER A 188 -0.61 17.94 2.23
N VAL A 189 -0.58 16.60 2.16
CA VAL A 189 -1.76 15.74 2.37
C VAL A 189 -1.82 15.14 3.77
N ALA A 190 -0.72 15.04 4.49
CA ALA A 190 -0.64 14.45 5.82
C ALA A 190 -1.67 15.04 6.82
N PRO A 191 -1.93 16.34 6.88
CA PRO A 191 -2.97 16.89 7.75
C PRO A 191 -4.37 16.32 7.45
N PHE A 192 -4.69 16.03 6.19
CA PHE A 192 -5.98 15.48 5.79
C PHE A 192 -6.16 14.02 6.25
N HIS A 193 -5.06 13.26 6.41
CA HIS A 193 -5.10 11.91 6.95
C HIS A 193 -5.75 11.87 8.34
N ALA A 194 -5.44 12.85 9.20
CA ALA A 194 -6.04 12.94 10.53
C ALA A 194 -7.57 13.14 10.52
N PHE A 195 -8.13 13.71 9.44
CA PHE A 195 -9.57 13.94 9.30
C PHE A 195 -10.29 12.84 8.53
N VAL A 196 -9.59 12.09 7.68
CA VAL A 196 -10.20 11.11 6.77
C VAL A 196 -10.13 9.70 7.35
N PHE A 197 -8.96 9.27 7.82
CA PHE A 197 -8.74 7.87 8.19
C PHE A 197 -9.35 7.45 9.53
N PRO A 198 -9.30 8.26 10.62
CA PRO A 198 -9.93 7.85 11.86
C PRO A 198 -11.44 7.64 11.74
N PRO A 199 -12.25 8.56 11.15
CA PRO A 199 -13.67 8.30 10.97
C PRO A 199 -13.94 7.14 9.99
N MET A 200 -13.08 6.92 8.97
CA MET A 200 -13.22 5.79 8.07
C MET A 200 -13.10 4.46 8.85
N ALA A 201 -12.05 4.28 9.63
CA ALA A 201 -11.85 3.07 10.43
C ALA A 201 -12.99 2.88 11.44
N LYS A 202 -13.43 3.95 12.10
CA LYS A 202 -14.53 3.92 13.05
C LYS A 202 -15.83 3.46 12.40
N HIS A 203 -16.20 4.04 11.26
CA HIS A 203 -17.43 3.66 10.56
C HIS A 203 -17.41 2.23 10.01
N ILE A 204 -16.23 1.70 9.63
CA ILE A 204 -16.09 0.29 9.24
C ILE A 204 -16.46 -0.60 10.43
N VAL A 205 -15.91 -0.31 11.62
CA VAL A 205 -16.22 -1.05 12.85
C VAL A 205 -17.70 -0.92 13.24
N GLU A 206 -18.23 0.30 13.28
CA GLU A 206 -19.64 0.56 13.60
C GLU A 206 -20.59 -0.18 12.64
N ARG A 207 -20.24 -0.25 11.36
CA ARG A 207 -21.04 -0.99 10.38
C ARG A 207 -21.01 -2.49 10.65
N ALA A 208 -19.85 -3.05 11.00
CA ALA A 208 -19.73 -4.46 11.34
C ALA A 208 -20.57 -4.81 12.58
N GLU A 209 -20.50 -3.96 13.61
CA GLU A 209 -21.24 -4.15 14.88
C GLU A 209 -22.74 -3.94 14.74
N SER A 210 -23.17 -3.16 13.75
CA SER A 210 -24.60 -2.86 13.48
C SER A 210 -25.26 -3.87 12.54
N ALA A 211 -24.47 -4.73 11.87
CA ALA A 211 -25.00 -5.73 10.94
C ALA A 211 -25.78 -6.80 11.74
N PRO A 212 -27.04 -7.10 11.39
CA PRO A 212 -27.73 -8.21 12.03
C PRO A 212 -27.00 -9.52 11.75
N ALA A 213 -26.87 -10.39 12.77
CA ALA A 213 -26.16 -11.68 12.75
C ALA A 213 -26.63 -12.72 11.70
N SER A 214 -27.45 -12.32 10.73
CA SER A 214 -28.15 -13.19 9.76
C SER A 214 -27.61 -13.19 8.34
N MET A 215 -26.43 -12.63 8.08
CA MET A 215 -25.81 -12.62 6.74
C MET A 215 -24.70 -13.67 6.53
N THR A 216 -24.65 -14.69 7.38
CA THR A 216 -23.71 -15.81 7.30
C THR A 216 -24.45 -17.11 6.90
N GLU A 217 -25.14 -17.12 5.75
CA GLU A 217 -25.54 -18.35 5.06
C GLU A 217 -25.12 -18.29 3.59
#